data_08aecb0db41220318845ab46cfdb9983
#
_entry.id   08aecb0db41220318845ab46cfdb9983
#
_cell.length_a   1.000
_cell.length_b   1.000
_cell.length_c   1.000
_cell.angle_alpha   90.00
_cell.angle_beta   90.00
_cell.angle_gamma   90.00
#
_symmetry.space_group_name_H-M   'P 1'
#
loop_
_entity.id
_entity.type
_entity.pdbx_description
1 polymer ?
#
loop_
_entity_poly.entity_id
_entity_poly.type
_entity_poly.pdbx_seq_one_letter_code
_entity_poly.pdbx_strand_id
1 'polypeptide(L)' 'MSQIVRHSNTCKVKMAKSAKLTEAVVDQFVFQQQLDVIINKAIKLKLKWNGRCYEGRGSGMDFESEGPEVTITNTGVRG' A
#
# COMPACT_ATOMS: atom_id res chain seq x y z
N MET A 1 3.94 7.48 -26.13
CA MET A 1 2.80 7.44 -25.22
C MET A 1 3.28 7.33 -23.81
N SER A 2 2.75 8.13 -22.94
CA SER A 2 3.17 8.17 -21.55
C SER A 2 2.09 7.66 -20.62
N GLN A 3 2.49 7.11 -19.52
CA GLN A 3 1.58 6.67 -18.49
C GLN A 3 2.04 7.24 -17.16
N ILE A 4 1.13 7.87 -16.44
CA ILE A 4 1.42 8.44 -15.13
C ILE A 4 0.69 7.59 -14.10
N VAL A 5 1.45 7.09 -13.13
CA VAL A 5 0.89 6.33 -12.02
C VAL A 5 1.01 7.17 -10.76
N ARG A 6 -0.11 7.42 -10.13
CA ARG A 6 -0.16 8.17 -8.88
C ARG A 6 -0.83 7.34 -7.81
N HIS A 7 -0.47 7.56 -6.58
CA HIS A 7 -1.08 6.86 -5.46
C HIS A 7 -1.32 7.81 -4.30
N SER A 8 -2.24 7.42 -3.41
CA SER A 8 -2.51 8.20 -2.23
C SER A 8 -1.35 8.11 -1.25
N ASN A 9 -1.22 9.11 -0.39
CA ASN A 9 -0.20 9.12 0.65
C ASN A 9 -0.58 8.28 1.86
N THR A 10 -1.81 7.80 1.90
CA THR A 10 -2.32 6.97 3.00
C THR A 10 -3.01 5.75 2.43
N CYS A 11 -3.10 4.71 3.25
CA CYS A 11 -3.83 3.51 2.88
C CYS A 11 -4.38 2.84 4.14
N LYS A 12 -5.25 1.87 3.96
CA LYS A 12 -5.79 1.09 5.07
C LYS A 12 -5.01 -0.19 5.21
N VAL A 13 -4.61 -0.49 6.43
CA VAL A 13 -3.91 -1.72 6.77
C VAL A 13 -4.78 -2.52 7.71
N LYS A 14 -4.96 -3.79 7.40
CA LYS A 14 -5.79 -4.69 8.19
C LYS A 14 -4.91 -5.60 9.02
N MET A 15 -5.24 -5.70 10.30
CA MET A 15 -4.58 -6.66 11.18
C MET A 15 -5.26 -8.01 11.02
N ALA A 16 -4.49 -9.05 10.70
CA ALA A 16 -5.04 -10.36 10.40
C ALA A 16 -5.86 -10.94 11.54
N LYS A 17 -5.45 -10.70 12.78
CA LYS A 17 -6.13 -11.26 13.93
C LYS A 17 -7.47 -10.62 14.24
N SER A 18 -7.57 -9.32 14.09
CA SER A 18 -8.77 -8.59 14.55
C SER A 18 -9.65 -8.10 13.40
N ALA A 19 -9.19 -8.25 12.18
CA ALA A 19 -9.87 -7.73 11.00
C ALA A 19 -10.13 -6.22 11.10
N LYS A 20 -9.38 -5.53 11.95
CA LYS A 20 -9.54 -4.10 12.18
C LYS A 20 -8.70 -3.32 11.17
N LEU A 21 -9.29 -2.33 10.55
CA LEU A 21 -8.60 -1.47 9.61
C LEU A 21 -7.99 -0.28 10.34
N THR A 22 -6.73 0.00 10.03
CA THR A 22 -6.00 1.13 10.59
C THR A 22 -5.44 1.95 9.44
N GLU A 23 -5.57 3.26 9.51
CA GLU A 23 -5.00 4.11 8.50
C GLU A 23 -3.49 4.22 8.71
N ALA A 24 -2.75 4.09 7.62
CA ALA A 24 -1.29 4.18 7.65
C ALA A 24 -0.82 5.18 6.61
N VAL A 25 0.34 5.78 6.87
CA VAL A 25 0.97 6.70 5.94
C VAL A 25 1.90 5.90 5.03
N VAL A 26 1.79 6.12 3.72
CA VAL A 26 2.64 5.44 2.75
C VAL A 26 4.03 6.08 2.77
N ASP A 27 5.04 5.30 3.09
CA ASP A 27 6.44 5.74 3.08
C ASP A 27 7.08 5.47 1.73
N GLN A 28 6.94 4.24 1.24
CA GLN A 28 7.40 3.86 -0.10
C GLN A 28 6.38 2.92 -0.72
N PHE A 29 6.20 3.04 -2.00
CA PHE A 29 5.26 2.19 -2.71
C PHE A 29 5.78 1.87 -4.10
N VAL A 30 5.85 0.56 -4.38
CA VAL A 30 6.14 0.07 -5.72
C VAL A 30 4.97 -0.82 -6.12
N PHE A 31 4.24 -0.40 -7.14
CA PHE A 31 2.99 -1.05 -7.54
C PHE A 31 3.17 -2.54 -7.76
N GLN A 32 2.37 -3.33 -7.07
CA GLN A 32 2.37 -4.79 -7.14
C GLN A 32 3.74 -5.40 -6.81
N GLN A 33 4.52 -4.75 -5.98
CA GLN A 33 5.80 -5.27 -5.52
C GLN A 33 5.95 -5.11 -4.02
N GLN A 34 5.97 -3.88 -3.53
CA GLN A 34 6.12 -3.65 -2.11
C GLN A 34 5.41 -2.38 -1.67
N LEU A 35 5.08 -2.34 -0.39
CA LEU A 35 4.44 -1.20 0.23
C LEU A 35 5.01 -1.02 1.62
N ASP A 36 5.71 0.08 1.85
CA ASP A 36 6.21 0.43 3.16
C ASP A 36 5.30 1.50 3.75
N VAL A 37 4.80 1.26 4.94
CA VAL A 37 3.87 2.18 5.60
C VAL A 37 4.28 2.44 7.04
N ILE A 38 3.76 3.53 7.58
CA ILE A 38 4.01 3.92 8.97
C ILE A 38 2.66 4.05 9.66
N ILE A 39 2.49 3.31 10.76
CA ILE A 39 1.28 3.35 11.57
C ILE A 39 1.56 4.14 12.84
N ASN A 40 0.64 5.03 13.19
CA ASN A 40 0.73 5.86 14.42
C ASN A 40 2.03 6.64 14.50
N LYS A 41 2.60 7.00 13.36
CA LYS A 41 3.86 7.77 13.27
C LYS A 41 5.04 7.08 13.96
N ALA A 42 4.93 5.81 14.27
CA ALA A 42 5.96 5.10 15.03
C ALA A 42 6.30 3.72 14.47
N ILE A 43 5.32 3.00 13.97
CA ILE A 43 5.51 1.62 13.55
C ILE A 43 5.69 1.57 12.04
N LYS A 44 6.88 1.16 11.60
CA LYS A 44 7.15 0.99 10.16
C LYS A 44 6.91 -0.45 9.78
N LEU A 45 6.14 -0.65 8.74
CA LEU A 45 5.83 -1.97 8.22
C LEU A 45 6.29 -2.06 6.77
N LYS A 46 6.89 -3.21 6.44
CA LYS A 46 7.27 -3.51 5.07
C LYS A 46 6.38 -4.62 4.58
N LEU A 47 5.54 -4.32 3.62
CA LEU A 47 4.59 -5.25 3.06
C LEU A 47 5.01 -5.61 1.65
N LYS A 48 4.76 -6.85 1.24
CA LYS A 48 5.11 -7.32 -0.09
C LYS A 48 3.87 -7.82 -0.81
N TRP A 49 3.85 -7.63 -2.11
CA TRP A 49 2.75 -8.08 -2.95
C TRP A 49 2.77 -9.60 -3.08
N ASN A 50 1.63 -10.22 -2.79
CA ASN A 50 1.52 -11.68 -2.85
C ASN A 50 0.65 -12.17 -4.02
N GLY A 51 0.31 -11.28 -4.96
CA GLY A 51 -0.58 -11.59 -6.07
C GLY A 51 -2.01 -11.10 -5.87
N ARG A 52 -2.35 -10.71 -4.64
CA ARG A 52 -3.69 -10.26 -4.28
C ARG A 52 -3.66 -8.97 -3.46
N CYS A 53 -2.78 -8.90 -2.51
CA CYS A 53 -2.65 -7.75 -1.63
C CYS A 53 -1.22 -7.66 -1.12
N TYR A 54 -0.94 -6.59 -0.39
CA TYR A 54 0.36 -6.43 0.25
C TYR A 54 0.26 -7.01 1.65
N GLU A 55 1.21 -7.86 2.02
CA GLU A 55 1.20 -8.49 3.33
C GLU A 55 2.59 -8.45 3.95
N GLY A 56 2.64 -8.46 5.26
CA GLY A 56 3.89 -8.45 5.97
C GLY A 56 3.66 -8.65 7.46
N ARG A 57 4.75 -8.67 8.20
CA ARG A 57 4.71 -8.92 9.61
C ARG A 57 5.50 -7.84 10.34
N GLY A 58 4.93 -7.34 11.42
CA GLY A 58 5.60 -6.37 12.27
C GLY A 58 5.09 -6.48 13.69
N SER A 59 5.97 -6.25 14.66
CA SER A 59 5.62 -6.30 16.08
C SER A 59 4.92 -7.59 16.49
N GLY A 60 5.31 -8.71 15.87
CA GLY A 60 4.72 -10.01 16.19
C GLY A 60 3.34 -10.23 15.62
N MET A 61 2.86 -9.35 14.74
CA MET A 61 1.53 -9.47 14.14
C MET A 61 1.61 -9.46 12.63
N ASP A 62 0.63 -10.09 12.01
CA ASP A 62 0.52 -10.09 10.56
C ASP A 62 -0.40 -8.96 10.12
N PHE A 63 0.00 -8.30 9.05
CA PHE A 63 -0.75 -7.19 8.47
C PHE A 63 -0.94 -7.43 6.98
N GLU A 64 -2.05 -6.94 6.46
CA GLU A 64 -2.29 -6.95 5.02
C GLU A 64 -2.98 -5.67 4.60
N SER A 65 -2.82 -5.30 3.35
CA SER A 65 -3.40 -4.07 2.82
C SER A 65 -3.64 -4.21 1.32
N GLU A 66 -4.72 -3.62 0.85
CA GLU A 66 -4.96 -3.53 -0.58
C GLU A 66 -4.06 -2.48 -1.23
N GLY A 67 -3.35 -1.72 -0.40
CA GLY A 67 -2.48 -0.65 -0.86
C GLY A 67 -3.19 0.68 -0.94
N PRO A 68 -2.46 1.73 -1.31
CA PRO A 68 -3.07 3.03 -1.50
C PRO A 68 -3.91 3.03 -2.77
N GLU A 69 -4.82 3.98 -2.85
CA GLU A 69 -5.59 4.16 -4.07
C GLU A 69 -4.65 4.57 -5.19
N VAL A 70 -4.70 3.85 -6.30
CA VAL A 70 -3.80 4.08 -7.42
C VAL A 70 -4.61 4.60 -8.59
N THR A 71 -4.13 5.68 -9.17
CA THR A 71 -4.71 6.27 -10.36
C THR A 71 -3.69 6.18 -11.49
N ILE A 72 -4.09 5.59 -12.59
CA ILE A 72 -3.23 5.45 -13.76
C ILE A 72 -3.80 6.33 -14.86
N THR A 73 -3.02 7.28 -15.32
CA THR A 73 -3.43 8.19 -16.37
C THR A 73 -2.54 8.00 -17.59
N ASN A 74 -3.14 7.74 -18.73
CA ASN A 74 -2.41 7.68 -19.99
C ASN A 74 -2.37 9.06 -20.61
N THR A 75 -1.19 9.49 -21.00
CA THR A 75 -1.00 10.78 -21.64
C THR A 75 -0.46 10.59 -23.05
N GLY A 76 -0.61 11.61 -23.87
CA GLY A 76 -0.15 11.58 -25.24
C GLY A 76 -1.00 10.74 -26.16
N VAL A 77 -2.13 10.37 -25.72
CA VAL A 77 -3.03 9.60 -26.51
C VAL A 77 -3.93 10.48 -27.26
N ARG A 78 -4.07 10.26 -28.47
CA ARG A 78 -4.93 10.92 -29.08
C ARG A 78 -5.80 10.11 -29.76
N GLY A 79 -6.53 10.18 -29.41
CA GLY A 79 -7.67 9.49 -29.88
C GLY A 79 -7.43 8.34 -30.54
#